data_b6a4ae861b508fefe47362e921e9585e
#
_entry.id   b6a4ae861b508fefe47362e921e9585e
#
_cell.length_a   1.000
_cell.length_b   1.000
_cell.length_c   1.000
_cell.angle_alpha   90.00
_cell.angle_beta   90.00
_cell.angle_gamma   90.00
#
_symmetry.space_group_name_H-M   'P 1'
#
loop_
_entity.id
_entity.type
_entity.pdbx_description
1 polymer ?
#
loop_
_entity_poly.entity_id
_entity_poly.type
_entity_poly.pdbx_seq_one_letter_code
_entity_poly.pdbx_strand_id
1 'polypeptide(L)'
;MGKMRDSLDLRALRFAVAFPLLLAAGFAVCALMLRNNLPEPVAIAWNADGGSSFAPFAAYVSGGTGLMVLTGWLVFIQAVPLARPVIMRRFMMGLGLMVTLFITSVLAAGLVGQTGLTDARNSHVDATVLALGAGAALPLGVVMMMAFKPDPRWTPEDDAALEAEVTLKEDPGLAEDSMLLWVHARSSVFVMICVATLFPAMLIAIALPWLGALLAATAVIGACFLFVRVRADRGGVQVFLAGVLKVLTVPAVDIAGAAAQEIRAADFGGWGLRHHGGATAVLVGSGPAVVVRQVSGRRVAFSAGTSATADRLAGILNRVAARAQRGEQPPAP
;
A
#
# COMPACT_ATOMS: atom_id res chain seq x y z
N MET A 1 -3.60 9.12 26.58
CA MET A 1 -2.71 9.73 25.57
C MET A 1 -1.39 8.97 25.35
N GLY A 2 -0.84 8.22 26.30
CA GLY A 2 0.38 7.42 26.14
C GLY A 2 0.27 6.32 25.08
N LYS A 3 -0.74 5.46 25.15
CA LYS A 3 -0.94 4.31 24.25
C LYS A 3 -0.99 4.66 22.73
N MET A 4 -1.45 5.85 22.38
CA MET A 4 -1.53 6.28 20.97
C MET A 4 -0.17 6.74 20.42
N ARG A 5 0.74 7.18 21.29
CA ARG A 5 2.11 7.58 20.92
C ARG A 5 3.00 6.37 20.61
N ASP A 6 2.74 5.26 21.27
CA ASP A 6 3.53 4.02 21.13
C ASP A 6 3.14 3.21 19.88
N SER A 7 2.03 3.57 19.23
CA SER A 7 1.56 2.90 17.99
C SER A 7 1.92 3.63 16.69
N LEU A 8 2.61 4.78 16.77
CA LEU A 8 2.93 5.62 15.62
C LEU A 8 4.43 5.86 15.48
N ASP A 9 4.93 5.72 14.26
CA ASP A 9 6.29 6.12 13.90
C ASP A 9 6.39 7.65 13.81
N LEU A 10 6.97 8.27 14.84
CA LEU A 10 7.10 9.73 14.93
C LEU A 10 8.01 10.33 13.86
N ARG A 11 8.99 9.56 13.33
CA ARG A 11 9.85 10.04 12.24
C ARG A 11 9.07 10.07 10.94
N ALA A 12 8.35 8.97 10.65
CA ALA A 12 7.47 8.90 9.50
C ALA A 12 6.37 9.97 9.58
N LEU A 13 5.78 10.20 10.75
CA LEU A 13 4.75 11.23 10.96
C LEU A 13 5.29 12.64 10.70
N ARG A 14 6.46 12.98 11.24
CA ARG A 14 7.08 14.30 11.00
C ARG A 14 7.34 14.52 9.51
N PHE A 15 7.87 13.52 8.81
CA PHE A 15 8.09 13.61 7.38
C PHE A 15 6.75 13.72 6.62
N ALA A 16 5.79 12.88 6.95
CA ALA A 16 4.46 12.85 6.32
C ALA A 16 3.74 14.20 6.40
N VAL A 17 3.92 14.93 7.49
CA VAL A 17 3.30 16.25 7.70
C VAL A 17 4.16 17.37 7.10
N ALA A 18 5.46 17.39 7.41
CA ALA A 18 6.33 18.49 7.07
C ALA A 18 6.65 18.57 5.57
N PHE A 19 6.87 17.42 4.90
CA PHE A 19 7.29 17.43 3.51
C PHE A 19 6.25 18.06 2.56
N PRO A 20 4.95 17.67 2.58
CA PRO A 20 3.94 18.30 1.73
C PRO A 20 3.76 19.80 2.02
N LEU A 21 3.85 20.20 3.30
CA LEU A 21 3.76 21.62 3.69
C LEU A 21 4.93 22.44 3.16
N LEU A 22 6.16 21.93 3.31
CA LEU A 22 7.35 22.62 2.80
C LEU A 22 7.33 22.74 1.28
N LEU A 23 6.90 21.68 0.59
CA LEU A 23 6.80 21.69 -0.86
C LEU A 23 5.72 22.66 -1.35
N ALA A 24 4.56 22.67 -0.69
CA ALA A 24 3.48 23.62 -0.98
C ALA A 24 3.89 25.07 -0.71
N ALA A 25 4.60 25.31 0.39
CA ALA A 25 5.16 26.64 0.69
C ALA A 25 6.18 27.08 -0.36
N GLY A 26 7.09 26.18 -0.77
CA GLY A 26 8.05 26.45 -1.84
C GLY A 26 7.36 26.79 -3.16
N PHE A 27 6.34 26.01 -3.54
CA PHE A 27 5.53 26.27 -4.73
C PHE A 27 4.85 27.64 -4.64
N ALA A 28 4.21 27.97 -3.51
CA ALA A 28 3.55 29.27 -3.31
C ALA A 28 4.53 30.45 -3.42
N VAL A 29 5.72 30.33 -2.84
CA VAL A 29 6.77 31.36 -2.95
C VAL A 29 7.20 31.54 -4.41
N CYS A 30 7.48 30.43 -5.13
CA CYS A 30 7.84 30.51 -6.55
C CYS A 30 6.72 31.12 -7.39
N ALA A 31 5.47 30.73 -7.14
CA ALA A 31 4.30 31.30 -7.83
C ALA A 31 4.17 32.82 -7.59
N LEU A 32 4.36 33.25 -6.34
CA LEU A 32 4.33 34.69 -5.99
C LEU A 32 5.45 35.48 -6.70
N MET A 33 6.64 34.90 -6.85
CA MET A 33 7.74 35.54 -7.59
C MET A 33 7.41 35.71 -9.08
N LEU A 34 6.64 34.78 -9.65
CA LEU A 34 6.24 34.83 -11.06
C LEU A 34 5.01 35.70 -11.31
N ARG A 35 4.29 36.11 -10.27
CA ARG A 35 2.98 36.75 -10.36
C ARG A 35 2.92 37.91 -11.37
N ASN A 36 3.93 38.78 -11.38
CA ASN A 36 3.97 39.95 -12.24
C ASN A 36 4.17 39.61 -13.73
N ASN A 37 4.58 38.39 -14.04
CA ASN A 37 4.81 37.91 -15.40
C ASN A 37 3.71 36.95 -15.87
N LEU A 38 2.61 36.84 -15.14
CA LEU A 38 1.51 35.93 -15.44
C LEU A 38 0.27 36.71 -15.88
N PRO A 39 -0.52 36.17 -16.83
CA PRO A 39 -1.81 36.76 -17.18
C PRO A 39 -2.79 36.62 -16.01
N GLU A 40 -3.74 37.50 -15.90
CA GLU A 40 -4.85 37.41 -14.96
C GLU A 40 -6.17 37.54 -15.71
N PRO A 41 -7.04 36.49 -15.66
CA PRO A 41 -6.94 35.25 -14.91
C PRO A 41 -5.92 34.26 -15.48
N VAL A 42 -5.41 33.33 -14.64
CA VAL A 42 -4.51 32.23 -15.05
C VAL A 42 -5.32 31.07 -15.59
N ALA A 43 -4.77 30.34 -16.55
CA ALA A 43 -5.36 29.08 -17.02
C ALA A 43 -5.14 27.95 -16.00
N ILE A 44 -6.17 27.13 -15.77
CA ILE A 44 -6.19 25.98 -14.89
C ILE A 44 -6.42 24.66 -15.65
N ALA A 45 -6.88 24.71 -16.88
CA ALA A 45 -6.99 23.59 -17.79
C ALA A 45 -6.65 24.02 -19.20
N TRP A 46 -6.18 23.06 -20.01
CA TRP A 46 -5.73 23.28 -21.39
C TRP A 46 -6.34 22.26 -22.33
N ASN A 47 -6.58 22.69 -23.56
CA ASN A 47 -6.95 21.84 -24.70
C ASN A 47 -5.91 21.99 -25.82
N ALA A 48 -6.21 21.47 -27.01
CA ALA A 48 -5.30 21.58 -28.16
C ALA A 48 -5.04 23.03 -28.61
N ASP A 49 -6.01 23.92 -28.38
CA ASP A 49 -5.97 25.32 -28.82
C ASP A 49 -5.35 26.27 -27.78
N GLY A 50 -5.10 25.79 -26.55
CA GLY A 50 -4.55 26.56 -25.45
C GLY A 50 -5.36 26.49 -24.15
N GLY A 51 -5.31 27.53 -23.32
CA GLY A 51 -6.04 27.59 -22.05
C GLY A 51 -7.56 27.54 -22.26
N SER A 52 -8.23 26.60 -21.59
CA SER A 52 -9.66 26.34 -21.73
C SER A 52 -10.49 26.68 -20.50
N SER A 53 -9.89 26.71 -19.32
CA SER A 53 -10.55 27.13 -18.07
C SER A 53 -9.63 28.05 -17.29
N PHE A 54 -10.20 29.05 -16.60
CA PHE A 54 -9.46 30.12 -15.99
C PHE A 54 -9.90 30.34 -14.53
N ALA A 55 -8.95 30.76 -13.69
CA ALA A 55 -9.22 31.12 -12.31
C ALA A 55 -8.37 32.35 -11.90
N PRO A 56 -8.77 33.10 -10.86
CA PRO A 56 -7.89 34.10 -10.26
C PRO A 56 -6.59 33.47 -9.77
N PHE A 57 -5.47 34.18 -9.89
CA PHE A 57 -4.16 33.71 -9.45
C PHE A 57 -4.16 33.14 -8.00
N ALA A 58 -4.83 33.85 -7.09
CA ALA A 58 -4.96 33.44 -5.69
C ALA A 58 -5.67 32.08 -5.56
N ALA A 59 -6.71 31.81 -6.34
CA ALA A 59 -7.43 30.54 -6.34
C ALA A 59 -6.56 29.40 -6.90
N TYR A 60 -5.78 29.67 -7.94
CA TYR A 60 -4.82 28.70 -8.48
C TYR A 60 -3.79 28.28 -7.44
N VAL A 61 -3.15 29.25 -6.77
CA VAL A 61 -2.11 28.97 -5.78
C VAL A 61 -2.68 28.31 -4.53
N SER A 62 -3.79 28.83 -3.99
CA SER A 62 -4.41 28.22 -2.79
C SER A 62 -4.99 26.83 -3.05
N GLY A 63 -5.66 26.64 -4.19
CA GLY A 63 -6.20 25.35 -4.60
C GLY A 63 -5.07 24.34 -4.88
N GLY A 64 -4.02 24.76 -5.58
CA GLY A 64 -2.85 23.92 -5.88
C GLY A 64 -2.10 23.49 -4.62
N THR A 65 -1.81 24.43 -3.72
CA THR A 65 -1.15 24.12 -2.43
C THR A 65 -2.03 23.23 -1.55
N GLY A 66 -3.34 23.49 -1.51
CA GLY A 66 -4.31 22.65 -0.81
C GLY A 66 -4.32 21.22 -1.36
N LEU A 67 -4.35 21.06 -2.68
CA LEU A 67 -4.30 19.76 -3.34
C LEU A 67 -3.00 19.01 -3.00
N MET A 68 -1.84 19.66 -3.06
CA MET A 68 -0.55 19.07 -2.71
C MET A 68 -0.52 18.56 -1.27
N VAL A 69 -0.98 19.38 -0.32
CA VAL A 69 -0.98 19.03 1.11
C VAL A 69 -1.96 17.89 1.39
N LEU A 70 -3.19 17.99 0.91
CA LEU A 70 -4.22 16.99 1.17
C LEU A 70 -3.87 15.63 0.56
N THR A 71 -3.44 15.59 -0.69
CA THR A 71 -3.05 14.34 -1.35
C THR A 71 -1.78 13.76 -0.74
N GLY A 72 -0.79 14.59 -0.41
CA GLY A 72 0.40 14.16 0.30
C GLY A 72 0.05 13.54 1.65
N TRP A 73 -0.74 14.22 2.47
CA TRP A 73 -1.16 13.68 3.77
C TRP A 73 -1.96 12.39 3.63
N LEU A 74 -2.90 12.32 2.69
CA LEU A 74 -3.72 11.13 2.48
C LEU A 74 -2.87 9.87 2.22
N VAL A 75 -1.78 10.02 1.47
CA VAL A 75 -0.90 8.89 1.12
C VAL A 75 0.14 8.64 2.22
N PHE A 76 0.86 9.69 2.66
CA PHE A 76 1.93 9.52 3.64
C PHE A 76 1.46 9.02 5.01
N ILE A 77 0.27 9.46 5.48
CA ILE A 77 -0.27 9.04 6.77
C ILE A 77 -0.48 7.52 6.84
N GLN A 78 -0.62 6.88 5.69
CA GLN A 78 -0.73 5.43 5.59
C GLN A 78 0.57 4.70 5.96
N ALA A 79 1.72 5.38 5.94
CA ALA A 79 3.02 4.82 6.33
C ALA A 79 3.32 4.95 7.83
N VAL A 80 2.52 5.73 8.57
CA VAL A 80 2.80 6.11 9.97
C VAL A 80 2.49 5.00 10.99
N PRO A 81 1.38 4.23 10.87
CA PRO A 81 1.06 3.21 11.87
C PRO A 81 2.11 2.09 11.91
N LEU A 82 2.64 1.80 13.10
CA LEU A 82 3.62 0.74 13.35
C LEU A 82 3.03 -0.66 13.12
N ALA A 83 1.72 -0.83 13.33
CA ALA A 83 1.02 -2.08 13.09
C ALA A 83 0.93 -2.52 11.61
N ARG A 84 1.40 -1.67 10.66
CA ARG A 84 1.40 -2.03 9.24
C ARG A 84 2.70 -2.72 8.85
N PRO A 85 2.66 -3.67 7.89
CA PRO A 85 3.85 -4.32 7.36
C PRO A 85 4.88 -3.30 6.86
N VAL A 86 6.15 -3.55 7.16
CA VAL A 86 7.29 -2.70 6.77
C VAL A 86 7.27 -2.37 5.28
N ILE A 87 6.96 -3.37 4.44
CA ILE A 87 6.92 -3.17 2.98
C ILE A 87 5.80 -2.21 2.56
N MET A 88 4.63 -2.28 3.21
CA MET A 88 3.52 -1.36 2.93
C MET A 88 3.88 0.07 3.33
N ARG A 89 4.53 0.24 4.48
CA ARG A 89 4.99 1.56 4.95
C ARG A 89 6.02 2.16 4.01
N ARG A 90 6.99 1.35 3.53
CA ARG A 90 7.97 1.76 2.50
C ARG A 90 7.29 2.17 1.19
N PHE A 91 6.34 1.35 0.74
CA PHE A 91 5.59 1.62 -0.48
C PHE A 91 4.81 2.94 -0.38
N MET A 92 4.09 3.16 0.72
CA MET A 92 3.30 4.38 0.94
C MET A 92 4.18 5.63 1.06
N MET A 93 5.39 5.52 1.64
CA MET A 93 6.35 6.64 1.66
C MET A 93 6.85 7.00 0.26
N GLY A 94 7.21 6.01 -0.54
CA GLY A 94 7.64 6.25 -1.92
C GLY A 94 6.52 6.77 -2.81
N LEU A 95 5.33 6.20 -2.69
CA LEU A 95 4.14 6.64 -3.42
C LEU A 95 3.75 8.08 -3.05
N GLY A 96 3.76 8.41 -1.76
CA GLY A 96 3.46 9.77 -1.29
C GLY A 96 4.42 10.80 -1.87
N LEU A 97 5.73 10.49 -1.89
CA LEU A 97 6.73 11.35 -2.49
C LEU A 97 6.47 11.54 -4.00
N MET A 98 6.25 10.43 -4.71
CA MET A 98 6.01 10.45 -6.15
C MET A 98 4.77 11.27 -6.51
N VAL A 99 3.64 11.03 -5.86
CA VAL A 99 2.38 11.74 -6.13
C VAL A 99 2.50 13.23 -5.82
N THR A 100 3.10 13.58 -4.68
CA THR A 100 3.24 14.99 -4.28
C THR A 100 4.15 15.76 -5.23
N LEU A 101 5.29 15.17 -5.63
CA LEU A 101 6.20 15.78 -6.60
C LEU A 101 5.55 15.90 -7.98
N PHE A 102 4.79 14.89 -8.41
CA PHE A 102 4.10 14.96 -9.69
C PHE A 102 3.06 16.08 -9.74
N ILE A 103 2.21 16.20 -8.71
CA ILE A 103 1.24 17.29 -8.62
C ILE A 103 1.96 18.64 -8.67
N THR A 104 3.06 18.77 -7.93
CA THR A 104 3.90 19.98 -7.96
C THR A 104 4.39 20.28 -9.37
N SER A 105 4.85 19.25 -10.09
CA SER A 105 5.36 19.40 -11.46
C SER A 105 4.29 19.85 -12.44
N VAL A 106 3.08 19.31 -12.32
CA VAL A 106 1.93 19.73 -13.16
C VAL A 106 1.56 21.18 -12.88
N LEU A 107 1.46 21.56 -11.61
CA LEU A 107 1.14 22.94 -11.24
C LEU A 107 2.25 23.92 -11.65
N ALA A 108 3.51 23.56 -11.45
CA ALA A 108 4.65 24.39 -11.88
C ALA A 108 4.70 24.54 -13.40
N ALA A 109 4.52 23.47 -14.15
CA ALA A 109 4.50 23.50 -15.61
C ALA A 109 3.35 24.33 -16.15
N GLY A 110 2.19 24.30 -15.51
CA GLY A 110 1.06 25.15 -15.83
C GLY A 110 1.35 26.64 -15.61
N LEU A 111 2.05 27.00 -14.53
CA LEU A 111 2.45 28.39 -14.28
C LEU A 111 3.54 28.87 -15.22
N VAL A 112 4.59 28.07 -15.40
CA VAL A 112 5.74 28.43 -16.25
C VAL A 112 5.29 28.61 -17.70
N GLY A 113 4.39 27.77 -18.20
CA GLY A 113 3.86 27.87 -19.56
C GLY A 113 2.99 29.08 -19.82
N GLN A 114 2.66 29.88 -18.80
CA GLN A 114 1.92 31.15 -18.92
C GLN A 114 2.79 32.38 -18.74
N THR A 115 4.08 32.21 -18.39
CA THR A 115 4.96 33.35 -18.12
C THR A 115 5.20 34.19 -19.38
N GLY A 116 5.09 35.50 -19.23
CA GLY A 116 5.31 36.45 -20.31
C GLY A 116 4.12 36.63 -21.30
N LEU A 117 3.03 35.89 -21.06
CA LEU A 117 1.81 36.01 -21.87
C LEU A 117 0.89 37.09 -21.28
N THR A 118 0.19 37.81 -22.17
CA THR A 118 -0.84 38.77 -21.80
C THR A 118 -2.24 38.18 -21.72
N ASP A 119 -2.45 37.02 -22.42
CA ASP A 119 -3.74 36.32 -22.45
C ASP A 119 -3.47 34.82 -22.17
N ALA A 120 -4.12 34.31 -21.12
CA ALA A 120 -4.02 32.91 -20.71
C ALA A 120 -4.61 31.92 -21.74
N ARG A 121 -5.42 32.36 -22.68
CA ARG A 121 -5.96 31.52 -23.76
C ARG A 121 -4.87 30.99 -24.68
N ASN A 122 -3.80 31.74 -24.84
CA ASN A 122 -2.66 31.35 -25.70
C ASN A 122 -1.62 30.52 -24.96
N SER A 123 -1.91 30.15 -23.70
CA SER A 123 -0.97 29.41 -22.87
C SER A 123 -1.04 27.91 -23.14
N HIS A 124 0.09 27.25 -22.94
CA HIS A 124 0.22 25.78 -22.94
C HIS A 124 0.99 25.36 -21.70
N VAL A 125 0.85 24.09 -21.31
CA VAL A 125 1.66 23.53 -20.23
C VAL A 125 3.12 23.44 -20.70
N ASP A 126 4.07 23.92 -19.91
CA ASP A 126 5.48 23.80 -20.25
C ASP A 126 5.93 22.34 -20.20
N ALA A 127 6.16 21.77 -21.39
CA ALA A 127 6.51 20.36 -21.54
C ALA A 127 7.86 20.02 -20.88
N THR A 128 8.81 20.97 -20.83
CA THR A 128 10.14 20.75 -20.24
C THR A 128 10.05 20.63 -18.73
N VAL A 129 9.37 21.59 -18.08
CA VAL A 129 9.14 21.54 -16.63
C VAL A 129 8.35 20.31 -16.23
N LEU A 130 7.31 19.96 -16.99
CA LEU A 130 6.53 18.77 -16.75
C LEU A 130 7.36 17.49 -16.89
N ALA A 131 8.12 17.35 -17.98
CA ALA A 131 8.93 16.16 -18.23
C ALA A 131 10.04 15.98 -17.19
N LEU A 132 10.73 17.06 -16.83
CA LEU A 132 11.77 17.03 -15.78
C LEU A 132 11.19 16.68 -14.42
N GLY A 133 10.09 17.33 -14.04
CA GLY A 133 9.47 17.10 -12.73
C GLY A 133 8.82 15.74 -12.61
N ALA A 134 8.03 15.31 -13.60
CA ALA A 134 7.43 13.98 -13.63
C ALA A 134 8.50 12.88 -13.77
N GLY A 135 9.52 13.12 -14.60
CA GLY A 135 10.65 12.21 -14.76
C GLY A 135 11.48 12.05 -13.48
N ALA A 136 11.59 13.08 -12.64
CA ALA A 136 12.25 12.99 -11.33
C ALA A 136 11.37 12.36 -10.25
N ALA A 137 10.06 12.58 -10.30
CA ALA A 137 9.14 12.10 -9.26
C ALA A 137 9.16 10.58 -9.11
N LEU A 138 9.19 9.84 -10.22
CA LEU A 138 9.20 8.38 -10.22
C LEU A 138 10.46 7.80 -9.56
N PRO A 139 11.69 8.09 -10.04
CA PRO A 139 12.90 7.52 -9.46
C PRO A 139 13.10 7.97 -8.01
N LEU A 140 12.75 9.22 -7.65
CA LEU A 140 12.82 9.69 -6.26
C LEU A 140 11.85 8.92 -5.36
N GLY A 141 10.63 8.62 -5.82
CA GLY A 141 9.69 7.78 -5.10
C GLY A 141 10.20 6.36 -4.89
N VAL A 142 10.81 5.76 -5.92
CA VAL A 142 11.44 4.43 -5.83
C VAL A 142 12.63 4.44 -4.86
N VAL A 143 13.51 5.46 -4.96
CA VAL A 143 14.64 5.64 -4.02
C VAL A 143 14.12 5.77 -2.59
N MET A 144 13.07 6.57 -2.36
CA MET A 144 12.47 6.72 -1.03
C MET A 144 11.91 5.40 -0.50
N MET A 145 11.24 4.61 -1.34
CA MET A 145 10.72 3.30 -0.97
C MET A 145 11.84 2.34 -0.55
N MET A 146 13.00 2.41 -1.22
CA MET A 146 14.17 1.57 -0.90
C MET A 146 14.93 2.09 0.32
N ALA A 147 15.10 3.42 0.43
CA ALA A 147 15.89 4.07 1.47
C ALA A 147 15.15 4.19 2.81
N PHE A 148 13.80 4.23 2.78
CA PHE A 148 13.02 4.38 4.00
C PHE A 148 13.20 3.16 4.91
N LYS A 149 13.76 3.41 6.09
CA LYS A 149 13.90 2.44 7.17
C LYS A 149 12.88 2.79 8.24
N PRO A 150 11.73 2.07 8.29
CA PRO A 150 10.76 2.26 9.37
C PRO A 150 11.41 1.94 10.72
N ASP A 151 10.92 2.58 11.79
CA ASP A 151 11.43 2.35 13.14
C ASP A 151 11.27 0.86 13.48
N PRO A 152 12.36 0.14 13.82
CA PRO A 152 12.32 -1.28 14.12
C PRO A 152 11.64 -1.60 15.47
N ARG A 153 11.23 -0.60 16.26
CA ARG A 153 10.72 -0.78 17.62
C ARG A 153 9.42 -1.56 17.73
N TRP A 154 8.68 -1.70 16.62
CA TRP A 154 7.45 -2.49 16.58
C TRP A 154 7.23 -3.02 15.17
N THR A 155 7.59 -4.27 14.96
CA THR A 155 7.13 -5.00 13.80
C THR A 155 5.88 -5.80 14.20
N PRO A 156 4.99 -6.18 13.25
CA PRO A 156 3.93 -7.14 13.54
C PRO A 156 4.47 -8.48 14.08
N GLU A 157 5.75 -8.75 13.82
CA GLU A 157 6.47 -9.91 14.36
C GLU A 157 6.81 -9.71 15.85
N ASP A 158 7.13 -8.47 16.26
CA ASP A 158 7.36 -8.12 17.67
C ASP A 158 6.06 -8.13 18.46
N ASP A 159 4.94 -7.64 17.88
CA ASP A 159 3.60 -7.77 18.48
C ASP A 159 3.20 -9.24 18.63
N ALA A 160 3.42 -10.04 17.60
CA ALA A 160 3.15 -11.47 17.66
C ALA A 160 4.06 -12.19 18.67
N ALA A 161 5.32 -11.77 18.78
CA ALA A 161 6.25 -12.30 19.78
C ALA A 161 5.84 -11.87 21.20
N LEU A 162 5.41 -10.62 21.39
CA LEU A 162 4.93 -10.11 22.68
C LEU A 162 3.60 -10.76 23.07
N GLU A 163 2.63 -10.87 22.14
CA GLU A 163 1.39 -11.61 22.36
C GLU A 163 1.66 -13.08 22.68
N ALA A 164 2.60 -13.69 21.98
CA ALA A 164 3.02 -15.06 22.27
C ALA A 164 3.65 -15.17 23.67
N GLU A 165 4.47 -14.20 24.09
CA GLU A 165 5.11 -14.19 25.40
C GLU A 165 4.12 -13.92 26.54
N VAL A 166 3.17 -13.01 26.35
CA VAL A 166 2.07 -12.75 27.30
C VAL A 166 1.18 -13.99 27.40
N THR A 167 0.80 -14.58 26.29
CA THR A 167 -0.02 -15.78 26.21
C THR A 167 0.71 -17.01 26.79
N LEU A 168 2.05 -17.08 26.65
CA LEU A 168 2.89 -18.11 27.25
C LEU A 168 2.88 -18.03 28.77
N LYS A 169 2.76 -16.85 29.35
CA LYS A 169 2.62 -16.64 30.81
C LYS A 169 1.25 -17.01 31.33
N GLU A 170 0.20 -16.78 30.53
CA GLU A 170 -1.20 -17.07 30.93
C GLU A 170 -1.62 -18.49 30.59
N ASP A 171 -1.24 -19.01 29.42
CA ASP A 171 -1.48 -20.39 29.00
C ASP A 171 -0.39 -20.84 28.03
N PRO A 172 0.65 -21.54 28.51
CA PRO A 172 1.77 -22.01 27.68
C PRO A 172 1.33 -22.87 26.48
N GLY A 173 0.22 -23.59 26.60
CA GLY A 173 -0.32 -24.42 25.51
C GLY A 173 -1.00 -23.60 24.42
N LEU A 174 -1.49 -22.40 24.71
CA LEU A 174 -2.16 -21.53 23.74
C LEU A 174 -1.14 -20.85 22.82
N ALA A 175 0.00 -20.44 23.35
CA ALA A 175 1.06 -19.79 22.55
C ALA A 175 1.67 -20.73 21.51
N GLU A 176 1.72 -22.04 21.79
CA GLU A 176 2.16 -23.04 20.82
C GLU A 176 1.14 -23.27 19.70
N ASP A 177 -0.12 -22.94 19.93
CA ASP A 177 -1.26 -23.20 19.03
C ASP A 177 -1.79 -21.95 18.33
N SER A 178 -1.13 -20.80 18.46
CA SER A 178 -1.52 -19.56 17.80
C SER A 178 -0.38 -18.98 16.97
N MET A 179 -0.72 -18.40 15.81
CA MET A 179 0.23 -17.68 14.96
C MET A 179 -0.48 -16.62 14.13
N LEU A 180 0.09 -15.41 14.12
CA LEU A 180 -0.29 -14.34 13.23
C LEU A 180 0.84 -14.10 12.23
N LEU A 181 0.53 -14.21 10.94
CA LEU A 181 1.50 -14.07 9.87
C LEU A 181 1.04 -13.02 8.87
N TRP A 182 1.93 -12.10 8.52
CA TRP A 182 1.76 -11.19 7.40
C TRP A 182 2.62 -11.66 6.22
N VAL A 183 1.98 -11.90 5.09
CA VAL A 183 2.66 -12.30 3.85
C VAL A 183 2.40 -11.25 2.79
N HIS A 184 3.44 -10.89 2.06
CA HIS A 184 3.37 -9.92 0.97
C HIS A 184 4.09 -10.45 -0.27
N ALA A 185 3.73 -9.92 -1.43
CA ALA A 185 4.45 -10.20 -2.66
C ALA A 185 5.88 -9.65 -2.61
N ARG A 186 6.75 -10.14 -3.50
CA ARG A 186 8.13 -9.66 -3.62
C ARG A 186 8.16 -8.15 -3.91
N SER A 187 9.12 -7.43 -3.35
CA SER A 187 9.27 -5.99 -3.53
C SER A 187 9.34 -5.57 -5.02
N SER A 188 9.93 -6.43 -5.87
CA SER A 188 9.99 -6.20 -7.32
C SER A 188 8.60 -6.10 -7.97
N VAL A 189 7.59 -6.79 -7.44
CA VAL A 189 6.21 -6.72 -7.94
C VAL A 189 5.60 -5.35 -7.67
N PHE A 190 5.87 -4.77 -6.49
CA PHE A 190 5.42 -3.41 -6.17
C PHE A 190 6.09 -2.37 -7.05
N VAL A 191 7.41 -2.49 -7.28
CA VAL A 191 8.15 -1.61 -8.21
C VAL A 191 7.57 -1.73 -9.61
N MET A 192 7.31 -2.94 -10.08
CA MET A 192 6.71 -3.18 -11.39
C MET A 192 5.33 -2.53 -11.52
N ILE A 193 4.47 -2.63 -10.49
CA ILE A 193 3.17 -1.96 -10.48
C ILE A 193 3.35 -0.44 -10.54
N CYS A 194 4.26 0.13 -9.74
CA CYS A 194 4.53 1.57 -9.79
C CYS A 194 4.95 2.02 -11.21
N VAL A 195 5.88 1.32 -11.82
CA VAL A 195 6.39 1.69 -13.15
C VAL A 195 5.35 1.43 -14.25
N ALA A 196 4.69 0.26 -14.24
CA ALA A 196 3.80 -0.14 -15.32
C ALA A 196 2.42 0.51 -15.27
N THR A 197 1.97 0.97 -14.10
CA THR A 197 0.62 1.52 -13.94
C THR A 197 0.59 2.97 -13.48
N LEU A 198 1.35 3.32 -12.45
CA LEU A 198 1.34 4.70 -11.94
C LEU A 198 1.99 5.68 -12.89
N PHE A 199 3.09 5.29 -13.57
CA PHE A 199 3.74 6.17 -14.53
C PHE A 199 2.84 6.48 -15.74
N PRO A 200 2.22 5.51 -16.44
CA PRO A 200 1.21 5.81 -17.47
C PRO A 200 0.01 6.59 -16.95
N ALA A 201 -0.48 6.27 -15.74
CA ALA A 201 -1.58 7.01 -15.12
C ALA A 201 -1.24 8.50 -14.92
N MET A 202 0.00 8.81 -14.52
CA MET A 202 0.51 10.17 -14.40
C MET A 202 0.52 10.90 -15.74
N LEU A 203 1.00 10.25 -16.81
CA LEU A 203 1.02 10.82 -18.15
C LEU A 203 -0.39 11.08 -18.68
N ILE A 204 -1.31 10.12 -18.47
CA ILE A 204 -2.71 10.25 -18.88
C ILE A 204 -3.41 11.38 -18.10
N ALA A 205 -3.08 11.57 -16.82
CA ALA A 205 -3.65 12.63 -16.00
C ALA A 205 -3.37 14.05 -16.53
N ILE A 206 -2.37 14.23 -17.37
CA ILE A 206 -2.06 15.51 -18.02
C ILE A 206 -3.18 15.90 -19.00
N ALA A 207 -3.64 14.93 -19.81
CA ALA A 207 -4.68 15.16 -20.80
C ALA A 207 -6.09 14.91 -20.24
N LEU A 208 -6.22 13.88 -19.40
CA LEU A 208 -7.49 13.40 -18.83
C LEU A 208 -7.32 13.16 -17.32
N PRO A 209 -7.39 14.21 -16.45
CA PRO A 209 -7.10 14.12 -15.02
C PRO A 209 -7.92 13.04 -14.28
N TRP A 210 -9.21 12.93 -14.60
CA TRP A 210 -10.10 11.94 -13.99
C TRP A 210 -9.71 10.50 -14.35
N LEU A 211 -9.26 10.26 -15.58
CA LEU A 211 -8.84 8.93 -16.03
C LEU A 211 -7.49 8.54 -15.39
N GLY A 212 -6.54 9.49 -15.33
CA GLY A 212 -5.28 9.29 -14.61
C GLY A 212 -5.51 8.99 -13.13
N ALA A 213 -6.41 9.73 -12.47
CA ALA A 213 -6.77 9.47 -11.08
C ALA A 213 -7.42 8.09 -10.89
N LEU A 214 -8.32 7.68 -11.79
CA LEU A 214 -8.95 6.37 -11.77
C LEU A 214 -7.92 5.23 -11.93
N LEU A 215 -6.99 5.36 -12.87
CA LEU A 215 -5.92 4.38 -13.08
C LEU A 215 -4.98 4.30 -11.87
N ALA A 216 -4.60 5.44 -11.30
CA ALA A 216 -3.77 5.49 -10.08
C ALA A 216 -4.49 4.84 -8.89
N ALA A 217 -5.78 5.14 -8.68
CA ALA A 217 -6.58 4.51 -7.63
C ALA A 217 -6.68 2.99 -7.84
N THR A 218 -6.91 2.53 -9.07
CA THR A 218 -6.95 1.11 -9.40
C THR A 218 -5.62 0.42 -9.11
N ALA A 219 -4.49 1.07 -9.43
CA ALA A 219 -3.15 0.55 -9.13
C ALA A 219 -2.91 0.41 -7.61
N VAL A 220 -3.31 1.42 -6.83
CA VAL A 220 -3.18 1.40 -5.36
C VAL A 220 -4.05 0.30 -4.76
N ILE A 221 -5.31 0.20 -5.19
CA ILE A 221 -6.22 -0.87 -4.76
C ILE A 221 -5.62 -2.24 -5.11
N GLY A 222 -5.15 -2.41 -6.35
CA GLY A 222 -4.48 -3.65 -6.79
C GLY A 222 -3.27 -4.01 -5.93
N ALA A 223 -2.44 -3.03 -5.56
CA ALA A 223 -1.30 -3.24 -4.69
C ALA A 223 -1.71 -3.69 -3.27
N CYS A 224 -2.85 -3.22 -2.74
CA CYS A 224 -3.36 -3.68 -1.45
C CYS A 224 -3.69 -5.18 -1.45
N PHE A 225 -4.14 -5.74 -2.58
CA PHE A 225 -4.42 -7.17 -2.70
C PHE A 225 -3.17 -8.06 -2.70
N LEU A 226 -1.98 -7.48 -2.76
CA LEU A 226 -0.71 -8.21 -2.64
C LEU A 226 -0.28 -8.43 -1.19
N PHE A 227 -1.11 -8.05 -0.22
CA PHE A 227 -0.91 -8.33 1.20
C PHE A 227 -1.95 -9.33 1.69
N VAL A 228 -1.48 -10.34 2.41
CA VAL A 228 -2.34 -11.35 3.03
C VAL A 228 -1.96 -11.45 4.51
N ARG A 229 -2.96 -11.46 5.38
CA ARG A 229 -2.80 -11.74 6.79
C ARG A 229 -3.39 -13.12 7.08
N VAL A 230 -2.60 -13.99 7.66
CA VAL A 230 -3.02 -15.32 8.09
C VAL A 230 -3.05 -15.34 9.62
N ARG A 231 -4.17 -15.75 10.19
CA ARG A 231 -4.33 -15.98 11.61
C ARG A 231 -4.69 -17.45 11.83
N ALA A 232 -3.84 -18.16 12.53
CA ALA A 232 -4.12 -19.50 13.02
C ALA A 232 -4.30 -19.44 14.53
N ASP A 233 -5.31 -20.11 15.05
CA ASP A 233 -5.61 -20.25 16.48
C ASP A 233 -6.31 -21.60 16.73
N ARG A 234 -6.71 -21.86 17.99
CA ARG A 234 -7.43 -23.12 18.35
C ARG A 234 -8.74 -23.30 17.59
N GLY A 235 -9.34 -22.24 17.07
CA GLY A 235 -10.54 -22.30 16.23
C GLY A 235 -10.29 -22.71 14.79
N GLY A 236 -9.02 -22.72 14.35
CA GLY A 236 -8.62 -23.04 12.99
C GLY A 236 -7.77 -21.97 12.31
N VAL A 237 -7.94 -21.77 11.01
CA VAL A 237 -7.21 -20.76 10.24
C VAL A 237 -8.15 -19.79 9.55
N GLN A 238 -7.79 -18.52 9.59
CA GLN A 238 -8.46 -17.43 8.91
C GLN A 238 -7.45 -16.69 8.04
N VAL A 239 -7.85 -16.41 6.79
CA VAL A 239 -7.01 -15.68 5.84
C VAL A 239 -7.73 -14.40 5.41
N PHE A 240 -7.02 -13.29 5.53
CA PHE A 240 -7.51 -11.96 5.21
C PHE A 240 -6.73 -11.42 4.02
N LEU A 241 -7.41 -11.07 2.94
CA LEU A 241 -6.85 -10.39 1.78
C LEU A 241 -6.81 -8.89 2.05
N ALA A 242 -5.77 -8.20 1.58
CA ALA A 242 -5.50 -6.79 1.92
C ALA A 242 -5.40 -6.52 3.44
N GLY A 243 -5.20 -7.58 4.25
CA GLY A 243 -5.10 -7.50 5.71
C GLY A 243 -6.43 -7.30 6.45
N VAL A 244 -7.53 -6.99 5.74
CA VAL A 244 -8.85 -6.65 6.34
C VAL A 244 -10.01 -7.50 5.78
N LEU A 245 -9.98 -7.89 4.52
CA LEU A 245 -11.05 -8.65 3.89
C LEU A 245 -10.89 -10.14 4.23
N LYS A 246 -11.73 -10.65 5.12
CA LYS A 246 -11.77 -12.07 5.47
C LYS A 246 -12.29 -12.87 4.27
N VAL A 247 -11.40 -13.61 3.62
CA VAL A 247 -11.73 -14.35 2.38
C VAL A 247 -11.79 -15.84 2.56
N LEU A 248 -11.18 -16.35 3.66
CA LEU A 248 -11.12 -17.78 3.90
C LEU A 248 -11.17 -18.05 5.39
N THR A 249 -11.94 -19.07 5.78
CA THR A 249 -11.95 -19.62 7.13
C THR A 249 -12.05 -21.12 7.03
N VAL A 250 -11.16 -21.82 7.72
CA VAL A 250 -11.20 -23.27 7.88
C VAL A 250 -11.22 -23.59 9.36
N PRO A 251 -12.38 -24.02 9.90
CA PRO A 251 -12.47 -24.44 11.29
C PRO A 251 -11.54 -25.61 11.60
N ALA A 252 -11.03 -25.68 12.82
CA ALA A 252 -10.11 -26.75 13.24
C ALA A 252 -10.68 -28.16 13.04
N VAL A 253 -11.98 -28.32 13.27
CA VAL A 253 -12.68 -29.61 13.09
C VAL A 253 -12.74 -30.06 11.63
N ASP A 254 -12.66 -29.12 10.69
CA ASP A 254 -12.68 -29.41 9.26
C ASP A 254 -11.28 -29.66 8.68
N ILE A 255 -10.22 -29.53 9.46
CA ILE A 255 -8.85 -29.76 9.02
C ILE A 255 -8.54 -31.25 9.13
N ALA A 256 -8.37 -31.93 7.99
CA ALA A 256 -7.89 -33.31 7.96
C ALA A 256 -6.36 -33.40 8.05
N GLY A 257 -5.66 -32.34 7.61
CA GLY A 257 -4.21 -32.22 7.70
C GLY A 257 -3.71 -30.98 6.97
N ALA A 258 -2.55 -30.48 7.39
CA ALA A 258 -1.86 -29.36 6.79
C ALA A 258 -0.40 -29.73 6.48
N ALA A 259 0.10 -29.26 5.32
CA ALA A 259 1.48 -29.49 4.90
C ALA A 259 2.07 -28.20 4.32
N ALA A 260 3.32 -27.93 4.65
CA ALA A 260 4.10 -26.92 3.97
C ALA A 260 4.55 -27.45 2.59
N GLN A 261 4.34 -26.66 1.56
CA GLN A 261 4.73 -26.99 0.19
C GLN A 261 5.22 -25.75 -0.54
N GLU A 262 6.16 -25.93 -1.45
CA GLU A 262 6.51 -24.92 -2.40
C GLU A 262 5.58 -25.01 -3.60
N ILE A 263 4.81 -23.95 -3.84
CA ILE A 263 3.77 -23.93 -4.89
C ILE A 263 4.08 -22.87 -5.94
N ARG A 264 3.64 -23.16 -7.16
CA ARG A 264 3.64 -22.21 -8.27
C ARG A 264 2.25 -21.60 -8.35
N ALA A 265 2.17 -20.26 -8.27
CA ALA A 265 0.87 -19.59 -8.33
C ALA A 265 0.09 -19.91 -9.63
N ALA A 266 0.81 -20.18 -10.73
CA ALA A 266 0.22 -20.56 -12.01
C ALA A 266 -0.61 -21.87 -11.92
N ASP A 267 -0.22 -22.81 -11.07
CA ASP A 267 -0.91 -24.09 -10.89
C ASP A 267 -2.29 -23.94 -10.22
N PHE A 268 -2.51 -22.79 -9.59
CA PHE A 268 -3.76 -22.40 -8.91
C PHE A 268 -4.52 -21.29 -9.66
N GLY A 269 -4.14 -20.97 -10.90
CA GLY A 269 -4.79 -19.92 -11.70
C GLY A 269 -4.30 -18.50 -11.44
N GLY A 270 -3.16 -18.31 -10.74
CA GLY A 270 -2.49 -17.03 -10.54
C GLY A 270 -2.54 -16.50 -9.10
N TRP A 271 -2.30 -15.22 -8.94
CA TRP A 271 -2.27 -14.53 -7.64
C TRP A 271 -3.67 -14.14 -7.15
N GLY A 272 -3.80 -13.86 -5.85
CA GLY A 272 -5.04 -13.46 -5.19
C GLY A 272 -5.87 -14.65 -4.75
N LEU A 273 -7.18 -14.41 -4.56
CA LEU A 273 -8.16 -15.46 -4.26
C LEU A 273 -8.54 -16.19 -5.55
N ARG A 274 -8.29 -17.48 -5.61
CA ARG A 274 -8.56 -18.33 -6.77
C ARG A 274 -9.28 -19.60 -6.36
N HIS A 275 -10.18 -20.05 -7.25
CA HIS A 275 -10.85 -21.33 -7.14
C HIS A 275 -10.51 -22.13 -8.41
N HIS A 276 -9.71 -23.17 -8.27
CA HIS A 276 -9.25 -23.99 -9.38
C HIS A 276 -9.15 -25.45 -9.00
N GLY A 277 -9.70 -26.35 -9.81
CA GLY A 277 -9.54 -27.80 -9.63
C GLY A 277 -10.05 -28.33 -8.28
N GLY A 278 -11.09 -27.73 -7.69
CA GLY A 278 -11.62 -28.13 -6.38
C GLY A 278 -10.76 -27.62 -5.19
N ALA A 279 -9.76 -26.79 -5.45
CA ALA A 279 -8.96 -26.10 -4.46
C ALA A 279 -9.30 -24.61 -4.41
N THR A 280 -9.28 -24.03 -3.21
CA THR A 280 -9.33 -22.59 -2.98
C THR A 280 -7.94 -22.12 -2.58
N ALA A 281 -7.40 -21.14 -3.28
CA ALA A 281 -6.06 -20.63 -3.00
C ALA A 281 -6.08 -19.11 -2.76
N VAL A 282 -5.30 -18.64 -1.77
CA VAL A 282 -5.04 -17.23 -1.49
C VAL A 282 -3.53 -17.00 -1.57
N LEU A 283 -3.07 -16.57 -2.73
CA LEU A 283 -1.65 -16.52 -3.05
C LEU A 283 -1.20 -15.10 -3.39
N VAL A 284 -0.11 -14.66 -2.78
CA VAL A 284 0.56 -13.38 -3.09
C VAL A 284 1.75 -13.56 -4.05
N GLY A 285 2.08 -14.80 -4.40
CA GLY A 285 3.18 -15.15 -5.28
C GLY A 285 3.42 -16.65 -5.30
N SER A 286 4.37 -17.08 -6.14
CA SER A 286 4.92 -18.44 -6.08
C SER A 286 5.95 -18.52 -4.96
N GLY A 287 6.00 -19.65 -4.26
CA GLY A 287 6.92 -19.90 -3.16
C GLY A 287 6.29 -20.72 -2.03
N PRO A 288 6.84 -20.61 -0.80
CA PRO A 288 6.38 -21.39 0.34
C PRO A 288 4.92 -21.08 0.70
N ALA A 289 4.13 -22.11 0.86
CA ALA A 289 2.71 -22.02 1.18
C ALA A 289 2.31 -23.19 2.10
N VAL A 290 1.18 -23.02 2.77
CA VAL A 290 0.53 -24.10 3.51
C VAL A 290 -0.66 -24.58 2.70
N VAL A 291 -0.70 -25.88 2.48
CA VAL A 291 -1.84 -26.57 1.87
C VAL A 291 -2.58 -27.34 2.96
N VAL A 292 -3.83 -26.98 3.16
CA VAL A 292 -4.74 -27.62 4.12
C VAL A 292 -5.69 -28.50 3.36
N ARG A 293 -5.76 -29.78 3.74
CA ARG A 293 -6.78 -30.71 3.28
C ARG A 293 -7.93 -30.71 4.30
N GLN A 294 -9.12 -30.41 3.84
CA GLN A 294 -10.32 -30.48 4.66
C GLN A 294 -10.86 -31.93 4.72
N VAL A 295 -11.61 -32.21 5.77
CA VAL A 295 -12.34 -33.50 5.93
C VAL A 295 -13.28 -33.75 4.75
N SER A 296 -13.85 -32.71 4.16
CA SER A 296 -14.66 -32.74 2.94
C SER A 296 -13.90 -33.14 1.67
N GLY A 297 -12.57 -33.33 1.74
CA GLY A 297 -11.71 -33.59 0.60
C GLY A 297 -11.27 -32.34 -0.17
N ARG A 298 -11.83 -31.17 0.12
CA ARG A 298 -11.41 -29.89 -0.48
C ARG A 298 -10.00 -29.51 -0.04
N ARG A 299 -9.28 -28.83 -0.92
CA ARG A 299 -7.95 -28.31 -0.63
C ARG A 299 -7.98 -26.79 -0.53
N VAL A 300 -7.24 -26.28 0.42
CA VAL A 300 -7.08 -24.84 0.63
C VAL A 300 -5.59 -24.56 0.70
N ALA A 301 -5.12 -23.58 -0.08
CA ALA A 301 -3.73 -23.17 -0.10
C ALA A 301 -3.59 -21.67 0.20
N PHE A 302 -2.59 -21.29 0.99
CA PHE A 302 -2.29 -19.88 1.21
C PHE A 302 -0.79 -19.66 1.40
N SER A 303 -0.30 -18.52 0.91
CA SER A 303 1.12 -18.17 1.00
C SER A 303 1.56 -18.01 2.46
N ALA A 304 2.79 -18.46 2.77
CA ALA A 304 3.35 -18.44 4.12
C ALA A 304 4.68 -17.68 4.23
N GLY A 305 5.11 -16.99 3.16
CA GLY A 305 6.29 -16.13 3.15
C GLY A 305 7.61 -16.88 3.06
N THR A 306 7.98 -17.69 4.08
CA THR A 306 9.19 -18.52 4.11
C THR A 306 8.86 -19.98 4.35
N SER A 307 9.77 -20.89 3.99
CA SER A 307 9.59 -22.33 4.27
C SER A 307 9.49 -22.62 5.77
N ALA A 308 10.32 -21.96 6.58
CA ALA A 308 10.29 -22.12 8.04
C ALA A 308 8.95 -21.69 8.66
N THR A 309 8.35 -20.58 8.17
CA THR A 309 7.02 -20.15 8.62
C THR A 309 5.92 -21.07 8.14
N ALA A 310 6.05 -21.62 6.92
CA ALA A 310 5.11 -22.60 6.39
C ALA A 310 5.10 -23.89 7.22
N ASP A 311 6.28 -24.42 7.55
CA ASP A 311 6.43 -25.63 8.38
C ASP A 311 5.84 -25.41 9.78
N ARG A 312 6.18 -24.28 10.41
CA ARG A 312 5.66 -23.94 11.75
C ARG A 312 4.13 -23.83 11.73
N LEU A 313 3.58 -23.14 10.75
CA LEU A 313 2.14 -22.94 10.61
C LEU A 313 1.41 -24.27 10.33
N ALA A 314 1.96 -25.11 9.45
CA ALA A 314 1.42 -26.45 9.19
C ALA A 314 1.44 -27.32 10.47
N GLY A 315 2.51 -27.26 11.26
CA GLY A 315 2.63 -27.93 12.55
C GLY A 315 1.55 -27.48 13.55
N ILE A 316 1.32 -26.16 13.65
CA ILE A 316 0.25 -25.60 14.49
C ILE A 316 -1.12 -26.12 14.06
N LEU A 317 -1.45 -26.03 12.77
CA LEU A 317 -2.74 -26.47 12.25
C LEU A 317 -3.00 -27.95 12.47
N ASN A 318 -1.97 -28.80 12.33
CA ASN A 318 -2.08 -30.24 12.60
C ASN A 318 -2.32 -30.53 14.10
N ARG A 319 -1.64 -29.82 15.02
CA ARG A 319 -1.88 -29.96 16.46
C ARG A 319 -3.29 -29.54 16.86
N VAL A 320 -3.72 -28.36 16.35
CA VAL A 320 -5.04 -27.80 16.61
C VAL A 320 -6.15 -28.72 16.07
N ALA A 321 -5.98 -29.26 14.85
CA ALA A 321 -6.90 -30.23 14.26
C ALA A 321 -6.99 -31.51 15.10
N ALA A 322 -5.86 -32.05 15.55
CA ALA A 322 -5.82 -33.26 16.38
C ALA A 322 -6.53 -33.07 17.73
N ARG A 323 -6.43 -31.89 18.35
CA ARG A 323 -7.16 -31.56 19.59
C ARG A 323 -8.67 -31.43 19.34
N ALA A 324 -9.04 -30.69 18.26
CA ALA A 324 -10.45 -30.52 17.90
C ALA A 324 -11.16 -31.85 17.63
N GLN A 325 -10.45 -32.78 16.96
CA GLN A 325 -10.98 -34.14 16.71
C GLN A 325 -11.12 -34.99 17.97
N ARG A 326 -10.35 -34.69 19.04
CA ARG A 326 -10.48 -35.35 20.36
C ARG A 326 -11.58 -34.76 21.23
N GLY A 327 -12.27 -33.73 20.77
CA GLY A 327 -13.34 -33.06 21.53
C GLY A 327 -12.83 -32.13 22.64
N GLU A 328 -11.54 -31.79 22.66
CA GLU A 328 -11.00 -30.79 23.55
C GLU A 328 -11.47 -29.40 23.06
N GLN A 329 -12.61 -28.93 23.60
CA GLN A 329 -13.13 -27.59 23.26
C GLN A 329 -12.14 -26.49 23.70
N PRO A 330 -11.91 -25.46 22.84
CA PRO A 330 -11.19 -24.27 23.30
C PRO A 330 -11.95 -23.63 24.46
N PRO A 331 -11.28 -23.06 25.47
CA PRO A 331 -11.95 -22.22 26.45
C PRO A 331 -12.71 -21.13 25.72
N ALA A 332 -13.93 -20.85 26.15
CA ALA A 332 -14.76 -19.78 25.59
C ALA A 332 -14.00 -18.43 25.67
N PRO A 333 -14.15 -17.55 24.66
CA PRO A 333 -13.48 -16.26 24.62
C PRO A 333 -13.88 -15.34 25.77
#